data_824e106251a477ece883f4bef7fc0e22
#
_entry.id   824e106251a477ece883f4bef7fc0e22
#
_cell.length_a   1.000
_cell.length_b   1.000
_cell.length_c   1.000
_cell.angle_alpha   90.00
_cell.angle_beta   90.00
_cell.angle_gamma   90.00
#
_symmetry.space_group_name_H-M   'P 1'
#
loop_
_entity.id
_entity.type
_entity.pdbx_description
1 polymer ?
#
loop_
_entity_poly.entity_id
_entity_poly.type
_entity_poly.pdbx_seq_one_letter_code
_entity_poly.pdbx_strand_id
1 'polypeptide(L)'
;MATPTLYSYEPVKPHQLRLLKFVDYGTSVSAILKTFSLRQPLPTYDSLSYTWTTNGDVLSKSWNLVIDKQQLPVLDTLRPFIDVLESKGQLLDDRWWWIDSICINQSDVEEKSQQIQHMQHIYSQASRVICWLGEESSDSNIAMEFVKHLDKISRDKYHIDKLRAILQAGEYRAKWAALGNLLSRRWWSRI
;
A
#
# COMPACT_ATOMS: atom_id res chain seq x y z
N MET A 1 9.70 15.71 -30.35
CA MET A 1 9.91 15.34 -28.94
C MET A 1 10.46 13.91 -28.95
N ALA A 2 11.54 13.61 -28.19
CA ALA A 2 12.06 12.26 -28.12
C ALA A 2 11.02 11.34 -27.44
N THR A 3 10.85 10.13 -27.98
CA THR A 3 9.96 9.13 -27.36
C THR A 3 10.50 8.80 -25.97
N PRO A 4 9.67 8.84 -24.92
CA PRO A 4 10.14 8.54 -23.57
C PRO A 4 10.64 7.10 -23.50
N THR A 5 11.83 6.93 -22.93
CA THR A 5 12.47 5.62 -22.77
C THR A 5 11.79 4.89 -21.60
N LEU A 6 11.49 3.60 -21.78
CA LEU A 6 10.98 2.75 -20.69
C LEU A 6 12.08 2.47 -19.68
N TYR A 7 11.68 2.44 -18.40
CA TYR A 7 12.57 2.11 -17.30
C TYR A 7 13.05 0.64 -17.41
N SER A 8 14.35 0.45 -17.29
CA SER A 8 14.99 -0.86 -17.26
C SER A 8 15.51 -1.16 -15.87
N TYR A 9 15.05 -2.25 -15.27
CA TYR A 9 15.51 -2.65 -13.96
C TYR A 9 16.94 -3.18 -13.99
N GLU A 10 17.79 -2.64 -13.12
CA GLU A 10 19.09 -3.28 -12.82
C GLU A 10 18.83 -4.56 -12.01
N PRO A 11 19.48 -5.69 -12.34
CA PRO A 11 19.30 -6.94 -11.61
C PRO A 11 19.64 -6.80 -10.12
N VAL A 12 18.84 -7.42 -9.26
CA VAL A 12 19.14 -7.51 -7.82
C VAL A 12 19.82 -8.84 -7.50
N LYS A 13 20.83 -8.79 -6.64
CA LYS A 13 21.50 -9.99 -6.12
C LYS A 13 20.67 -10.63 -5.01
N PRO A 14 20.90 -11.92 -4.68
CA PRO A 14 20.32 -12.52 -3.49
C PRO A 14 20.52 -11.64 -2.25
N HIS A 15 19.51 -11.54 -1.41
CA HIS A 15 19.50 -10.67 -0.23
C HIS A 15 19.60 -9.15 -0.52
N GLN A 16 19.17 -8.72 -1.67
CA GLN A 16 18.95 -7.30 -1.98
C GLN A 16 17.48 -7.02 -2.22
N LEU A 17 17.07 -5.77 -1.97
CA LEU A 17 15.77 -5.23 -2.32
C LEU A 17 15.92 -3.84 -2.90
N ARG A 18 14.91 -3.37 -3.62
CA ARG A 18 14.83 -1.96 -4.02
C ARG A 18 13.87 -1.23 -3.11
N LEU A 19 14.21 0.01 -2.79
CA LEU A 19 13.31 0.96 -2.15
C LEU A 19 13.09 2.16 -3.07
N LEU A 20 11.88 2.67 -3.04
CA LEU A 20 11.40 3.82 -3.79
C LEU A 20 11.41 5.06 -2.89
N LYS A 21 11.76 6.21 -3.44
CA LYS A 21 11.59 7.51 -2.80
C LYS A 21 11.01 8.49 -3.82
N PHE A 22 9.86 9.08 -3.50
CA PHE A 22 9.28 10.12 -4.34
C PHE A 22 10.11 11.39 -4.30
N VAL A 23 10.24 12.05 -5.43
CA VAL A 23 11.00 13.29 -5.61
C VAL A 23 10.27 14.21 -6.56
N ASP A 24 10.51 15.52 -6.45
CA ASP A 24 9.93 16.51 -7.34
C ASP A 24 10.89 16.80 -8.51
N TYR A 25 10.43 16.54 -9.73
CA TYR A 25 11.07 17.00 -10.98
C TYR A 25 10.14 17.91 -11.80
N GLY A 26 9.09 18.47 -11.19
CA GLY A 26 8.29 19.59 -11.68
C GLY A 26 6.95 19.25 -12.31
N THR A 27 6.82 18.28 -13.22
CA THR A 27 5.57 18.13 -14.00
C THR A 27 4.89 16.77 -13.90
N SER A 28 5.52 15.79 -13.28
CA SER A 28 5.00 14.42 -13.16
C SER A 28 5.45 13.78 -11.86
N VAL A 29 4.68 12.82 -11.36
CA VAL A 29 5.08 12.00 -10.21
C VAL A 29 6.38 11.29 -10.55
N SER A 30 7.43 11.63 -9.79
CA SER A 30 8.78 11.16 -10.04
C SER A 30 9.34 10.47 -8.81
N ALA A 31 10.28 9.55 -9.00
CA ALA A 31 10.89 8.82 -7.91
C ALA A 31 12.32 8.40 -8.21
N ILE A 32 13.03 8.06 -7.15
CA ILE A 32 14.31 7.38 -7.19
C ILE A 32 14.08 5.93 -6.75
N LEU A 33 14.65 4.97 -7.46
CA LEU A 33 14.64 3.56 -7.09
C LEU A 33 16.08 3.12 -6.81
N LYS A 34 16.37 2.72 -5.55
CA LYS A 34 17.72 2.30 -5.14
C LYS A 34 17.72 0.89 -4.56
N THR A 35 18.80 0.17 -4.84
CA THR A 35 19.05 -1.17 -4.31
C THR A 35 19.81 -1.12 -2.99
N PHE A 36 19.33 -1.89 -2.02
CA PHE A 36 19.91 -2.02 -0.68
C PHE A 36 20.13 -3.50 -0.34
N SER A 37 21.09 -3.77 0.56
CA SER A 37 21.37 -5.12 1.04
C SER A 37 20.59 -5.43 2.31
N LEU A 38 19.85 -6.54 2.34
CA LEU A 38 19.17 -7.05 3.55
C LEU A 38 20.16 -7.49 4.65
N ARG A 39 21.45 -7.57 4.35
CA ARG A 39 22.51 -7.90 5.31
C ARG A 39 23.10 -6.68 6.01
N GLN A 40 22.62 -5.51 5.67
CA GLN A 40 23.07 -4.23 6.26
C GLN A 40 21.87 -3.46 6.79
N PRO A 41 22.07 -2.51 7.72
CA PRO A 41 20.99 -1.63 8.15
C PRO A 41 20.35 -0.93 6.95
N LEU A 42 19.03 -1.07 6.84
CA LEU A 42 18.24 -0.40 5.82
C LEU A 42 17.92 1.04 6.25
N PRO A 43 17.72 1.98 5.31
CA PRO A 43 17.14 3.25 5.66
C PRO A 43 15.71 3.03 6.21
N THR A 44 15.22 3.98 7.00
CA THR A 44 13.83 3.96 7.46
C THR A 44 12.88 4.00 6.27
N TYR A 45 11.99 3.03 6.17
CA TYR A 45 11.03 2.93 5.07
C TYR A 45 9.66 2.45 5.55
N ASP A 46 8.65 2.80 4.79
CA ASP A 46 7.30 2.28 4.93
C ASP A 46 7.01 1.25 3.84
N SER A 47 6.20 0.24 4.15
CA SER A 47 5.72 -0.73 3.16
C SER A 47 4.26 -0.50 2.85
N LEU A 48 3.90 -0.61 1.57
CA LEU A 48 2.51 -0.53 1.12
C LEU A 48 1.96 -1.92 0.84
N SER A 49 0.84 -2.24 1.46
CA SER A 49 0.02 -3.42 1.14
C SER A 49 -1.29 -2.96 0.51
N TYR A 50 -1.51 -3.32 -0.75
CA TYR A 50 -2.70 -2.89 -1.51
C TYR A 50 -3.12 -3.97 -2.52
N THR A 51 -4.32 -3.87 -3.08
CA THR A 51 -4.80 -4.79 -4.13
C THR A 51 -4.35 -4.31 -5.50
N TRP A 52 -3.84 -5.25 -6.32
CA TRP A 52 -3.36 -4.94 -7.67
C TRP A 52 -4.48 -4.84 -8.70
N THR A 53 -5.63 -5.48 -8.44
CA THR A 53 -6.77 -5.54 -9.34
C THR A 53 -7.98 -4.81 -8.77
N THR A 54 -8.78 -4.23 -9.64
CA THR A 54 -10.15 -3.80 -9.38
C THR A 54 -11.13 -4.91 -9.79
N ASN A 55 -12.42 -4.64 -9.89
CA ASN A 55 -13.49 -5.64 -10.13
C ASN A 55 -13.46 -6.34 -11.50
N GLY A 56 -12.37 -6.29 -12.27
CA GLY A 56 -12.37 -6.78 -13.66
C GLY A 56 -11.17 -7.61 -14.11
N ASP A 57 -10.34 -8.10 -13.20
CA ASP A 57 -9.26 -9.05 -13.45
C ASP A 57 -8.12 -8.61 -14.41
N VAL A 58 -8.21 -7.48 -15.07
CA VAL A 58 -7.16 -6.96 -15.94
C VAL A 58 -6.27 -5.99 -15.16
N LEU A 59 -4.97 -6.32 -15.10
CA LEU A 59 -3.95 -5.40 -14.58
C LEU A 59 -3.80 -4.23 -15.57
N SER A 60 -4.38 -3.09 -15.24
CA SER A 60 -4.26 -1.87 -16.05
C SER A 60 -3.09 -1.02 -15.59
N LYS A 61 -2.36 -0.46 -16.55
CA LYS A 61 -1.20 0.42 -16.37
C LYS A 61 -1.31 1.60 -17.33
N SER A 62 -2.21 2.53 -17.04
CA SER A 62 -2.48 3.68 -17.90
C SER A 62 -1.62 4.90 -17.59
N TRP A 63 -0.87 4.89 -16.49
CA TRP A 63 0.01 5.98 -16.10
C TRP A 63 1.44 5.52 -15.83
N ASN A 64 2.38 6.47 -15.85
CA ASN A 64 3.79 6.20 -15.67
C ASN A 64 4.36 6.96 -14.46
N LEU A 65 5.17 6.27 -13.68
CA LEU A 65 6.07 6.89 -12.74
C LEU A 65 7.40 7.21 -13.45
N VAL A 66 7.94 8.39 -13.23
CA VAL A 66 9.24 8.78 -13.81
C VAL A 66 10.35 8.39 -12.84
N ILE A 67 11.25 7.52 -13.28
CA ILE A 67 12.45 7.11 -12.54
C ILE A 67 13.66 7.41 -13.42
N ASP A 68 14.57 8.24 -12.94
CA ASP A 68 15.80 8.62 -13.68
C ASP A 68 15.52 9.04 -15.15
N LYS A 69 14.49 9.86 -15.35
CA LYS A 69 14.01 10.33 -16.67
C LYS A 69 13.41 9.24 -17.57
N GLN A 70 13.27 8.03 -17.09
CA GLN A 70 12.64 6.92 -17.79
C GLN A 70 11.23 6.70 -17.24
N GLN A 71 10.35 6.10 -18.05
CA GLN A 71 8.96 5.86 -17.66
C GLN A 71 8.76 4.41 -17.22
N LEU A 72 8.30 4.21 -16.00
CA LEU A 72 7.86 2.93 -15.49
C LEU A 72 6.32 2.89 -15.51
N PRO A 73 5.70 2.05 -16.35
CA PRO A 73 4.26 1.82 -16.31
C PRO A 73 3.87 1.16 -14.98
N VAL A 74 2.97 1.79 -14.22
CA VAL A 74 2.54 1.31 -12.91
C VAL A 74 1.05 1.02 -12.89
N LEU A 75 0.64 0.20 -11.93
CA LEU A 75 -0.76 -0.22 -11.77
C LEU A 75 -1.68 0.97 -11.47
N ASP A 76 -2.80 1.05 -12.16
CA ASP A 76 -3.79 2.12 -11.98
C ASP A 76 -4.35 2.12 -10.56
N THR A 77 -4.43 0.95 -9.92
CA THR A 77 -4.87 0.82 -8.52
C THR A 77 -3.94 1.49 -7.50
N LEU A 78 -2.72 1.86 -7.90
CA LEU A 78 -1.80 2.61 -7.06
C LEU A 78 -2.05 4.13 -7.12
N ARG A 79 -2.62 4.64 -8.22
CA ARG A 79 -2.81 6.07 -8.43
C ARG A 79 -3.59 6.75 -7.30
N PRO A 80 -4.75 6.24 -6.83
CA PRO A 80 -5.50 6.87 -5.73
C PRO A 80 -4.70 6.99 -4.43
N PHE A 81 -3.82 6.01 -4.14
CA PHE A 81 -2.94 6.11 -2.98
C PHE A 81 -1.93 7.25 -3.12
N ILE A 82 -1.33 7.40 -4.30
CA ILE A 82 -0.40 8.49 -4.59
C ILE A 82 -1.10 9.84 -4.49
N ASP A 83 -2.31 9.98 -5.03
CA ASP A 83 -3.11 11.20 -4.97
C ASP A 83 -3.42 11.61 -3.51
N VAL A 84 -3.65 10.63 -2.63
CA VAL A 84 -3.83 10.88 -1.20
C VAL A 84 -2.54 11.38 -0.55
N LEU A 85 -1.39 10.80 -0.87
CA LEU A 85 -0.09 11.29 -0.36
C LEU A 85 0.17 12.72 -0.84
N GLU A 86 -0.12 13.02 -2.10
CA GLU A 86 0.05 14.34 -2.70
C GLU A 86 -0.88 15.37 -2.04
N SER A 87 -2.17 15.06 -1.92
CA SER A 87 -3.16 15.95 -1.29
C SER A 87 -2.87 16.28 0.18
N LYS A 88 -2.17 15.37 0.87
CA LYS A 88 -1.72 15.56 2.27
C LYS A 88 -0.36 16.22 2.39
N GLY A 89 0.30 16.55 1.29
CA GLY A 89 1.67 17.06 1.27
C GLY A 89 2.72 16.05 1.76
N GLN A 90 2.40 14.75 1.72
CA GLN A 90 3.24 13.67 2.24
C GLN A 90 4.01 12.93 1.14
N LEU A 91 3.75 13.24 -0.12
CA LEU A 91 4.39 12.56 -1.25
C LEU A 91 5.90 12.79 -1.26
N LEU A 92 6.33 14.01 -0.94
CA LEU A 92 7.74 14.43 -0.97
C LEU A 92 8.41 14.37 0.41
N ASP A 93 7.79 13.73 1.39
CA ASP A 93 8.44 13.44 2.65
C ASP A 93 9.76 12.68 2.41
N ASP A 94 10.79 12.96 3.19
CA ASP A 94 12.10 12.29 3.09
C ASP A 94 12.01 10.83 3.58
N ARG A 95 11.19 10.04 2.87
CA ARG A 95 10.79 8.70 3.22
C ARG A 95 11.01 7.72 2.08
N TRP A 96 11.54 6.56 2.42
CA TRP A 96 11.61 5.44 1.52
C TRP A 96 10.34 4.59 1.60
N TRP A 97 10.01 3.95 0.50
CA TRP A 97 8.85 3.08 0.35
C TRP A 97 9.26 1.73 -0.21
N TRP A 98 8.64 0.69 0.28
CA TRP A 98 8.60 -0.59 -0.41
C TRP A 98 7.20 -0.85 -0.94
N ILE A 99 7.08 -0.85 -2.27
CA ILE A 99 5.84 -1.10 -3.01
C ILE A 99 6.14 -2.23 -3.97
N ASP A 100 5.57 -3.40 -3.71
CA ASP A 100 5.90 -4.66 -4.39
C ASP A 100 5.79 -4.57 -5.93
N SER A 101 4.78 -3.89 -6.45
CA SER A 101 4.57 -3.71 -7.89
C SER A 101 5.62 -2.82 -8.58
N ILE A 102 6.38 -2.04 -7.80
CA ILE A 102 7.43 -1.14 -8.31
C ILE A 102 8.81 -1.65 -7.91
N CYS A 103 8.99 -2.07 -6.67
CA CYS A 103 10.30 -2.46 -6.15
C CYS A 103 10.77 -3.83 -6.67
N ILE A 104 9.87 -4.65 -7.19
CA ILE A 104 10.17 -5.94 -7.80
C ILE A 104 9.99 -5.84 -9.31
N ASN A 105 10.99 -6.31 -10.07
CA ASN A 105 10.82 -6.49 -11.51
C ASN A 105 9.83 -7.63 -11.78
N GLN A 106 8.57 -7.27 -12.06
CA GLN A 106 7.49 -8.24 -12.26
C GLN A 106 7.65 -9.09 -13.51
N SER A 107 8.52 -8.70 -14.44
CA SER A 107 8.85 -9.44 -15.67
C SER A 107 9.96 -10.48 -15.46
N ASP A 108 10.70 -10.39 -14.36
CA ASP A 108 11.76 -11.33 -13.99
C ASP A 108 11.21 -12.35 -12.97
N VAL A 109 10.95 -13.56 -13.45
CA VAL A 109 10.36 -14.64 -12.65
C VAL A 109 11.27 -15.09 -11.51
N GLU A 110 12.59 -15.09 -11.74
CA GLU A 110 13.58 -15.49 -10.74
C GLU A 110 13.68 -14.44 -9.63
N GLU A 111 13.82 -13.17 -9.99
CA GLU A 111 13.79 -12.07 -9.01
C GLU A 111 12.51 -12.07 -8.20
N LYS A 112 11.35 -12.19 -8.87
CA LYS A 112 10.05 -12.22 -8.21
C LYS A 112 9.97 -13.36 -7.19
N SER A 113 10.41 -14.55 -7.54
CA SER A 113 10.42 -15.71 -6.64
C SER A 113 11.30 -15.46 -5.40
N GLN A 114 12.48 -14.90 -5.58
CA GLN A 114 13.41 -14.56 -4.49
C GLN A 114 12.82 -13.47 -3.58
N GLN A 115 12.26 -12.42 -4.16
CA GLN A 115 11.66 -11.32 -3.39
C GLN A 115 10.45 -11.77 -2.57
N ILE A 116 9.60 -12.66 -3.11
CA ILE A 116 8.46 -13.24 -2.38
C ILE A 116 8.95 -13.97 -1.12
N GLN A 117 10.06 -14.72 -1.18
CA GLN A 117 10.63 -15.38 -0.02
C GLN A 117 11.11 -14.39 1.06
N HIS A 118 11.47 -13.19 0.67
CA HIS A 118 11.92 -12.13 1.58
C HIS A 118 10.78 -11.23 2.09
N MET A 119 9.57 -11.32 1.54
CA MET A 119 8.46 -10.41 1.87
C MET A 119 8.17 -10.32 3.37
N GLN A 120 8.13 -11.46 4.07
CA GLN A 120 7.90 -11.44 5.52
C GLN A 120 8.96 -10.59 6.24
N HIS A 121 10.23 -10.75 5.88
CA HIS A 121 11.31 -9.98 6.47
C HIS A 121 11.21 -8.50 6.08
N ILE A 122 10.92 -8.19 4.83
CA ILE A 122 10.77 -6.83 4.33
C ILE A 122 9.64 -6.09 5.07
N TYR A 123 8.47 -6.73 5.22
CA TYR A 123 7.37 -6.14 5.97
C TYR A 123 7.68 -5.98 7.47
N SER A 124 8.39 -6.93 8.08
CA SER A 124 8.73 -6.86 9.51
C SER A 124 9.80 -5.80 9.83
N GLN A 125 10.64 -5.43 8.87
CA GLN A 125 11.67 -4.39 9.01
C GLN A 125 11.14 -2.99 8.66
N ALA A 126 9.96 -2.89 8.05
CA ALA A 126 9.35 -1.60 7.73
C ALA A 126 8.99 -0.84 9.01
N SER A 127 9.21 0.49 8.99
CA SER A 127 8.80 1.37 10.09
C SER A 127 7.27 1.34 10.29
N ARG A 128 6.54 1.26 9.19
CA ARG A 128 5.09 1.09 9.16
C ARG A 128 4.70 0.23 7.97
N VAL A 129 3.65 -0.57 8.14
CA VAL A 129 2.93 -1.21 7.04
C VAL A 129 1.63 -0.49 6.83
N ILE A 130 1.46 0.14 5.67
CA ILE A 130 0.24 0.84 5.30
C ILE A 130 -0.64 -0.10 4.49
N CYS A 131 -1.80 -0.43 5.02
CA CYS A 131 -2.82 -1.23 4.34
C CYS A 131 -3.78 -0.30 3.60
N TRP A 132 -3.61 -0.19 2.27
CA TRP A 132 -4.51 0.59 1.44
C TRP A 132 -5.75 -0.23 1.08
N LEU A 133 -6.86 0.08 1.72
CA LEU A 133 -8.13 -0.62 1.54
C LEU A 133 -8.93 -0.14 0.31
N GLY A 134 -8.38 0.82 -0.45
CA GLY A 134 -9.05 1.51 -1.55
C GLY A 134 -9.58 2.88 -1.15
N GLU A 135 -10.20 3.56 -2.11
CA GLU A 135 -10.76 4.90 -1.91
C GLU A 135 -11.89 4.91 -0.89
N GLU A 136 -12.13 6.10 -0.33
CA GLU A 136 -13.20 6.32 0.63
C GLU A 136 -14.57 6.11 -0.01
N SER A 137 -15.44 5.37 0.67
CA SER A 137 -16.88 5.27 0.38
C SER A 137 -17.67 6.14 1.37
N SER A 138 -18.93 6.38 1.08
CA SER A 138 -19.81 7.22 1.92
C SER A 138 -19.93 6.77 3.37
N ASP A 139 -19.63 5.52 3.66
CA ASP A 139 -19.71 4.90 4.99
C ASP A 139 -18.34 4.56 5.61
N SER A 140 -17.22 4.85 4.92
CA SER A 140 -15.87 4.54 5.40
C SER A 140 -15.55 5.18 6.75
N ASN A 141 -15.92 6.44 6.94
CA ASN A 141 -15.70 7.15 8.21
C ASN A 141 -16.51 6.53 9.34
N ILE A 142 -17.76 6.14 9.06
CA ILE A 142 -18.64 5.45 10.04
C ILE A 142 -17.98 4.12 10.47
N ALA A 143 -17.48 3.35 9.51
CA ALA A 143 -16.80 2.10 9.78
C ALA A 143 -15.53 2.29 10.62
N MET A 144 -14.66 3.24 10.24
CA MET A 144 -13.40 3.50 10.95
C MET A 144 -13.62 4.03 12.38
N GLU A 145 -14.59 4.91 12.58
CA GLU A 145 -14.96 5.37 13.94
C GLU A 145 -15.54 4.22 14.76
N PHE A 146 -16.31 3.33 14.14
CA PHE A 146 -16.82 2.16 14.82
C PHE A 146 -15.73 1.16 15.21
N VAL A 147 -14.73 0.93 14.35
CA VAL A 147 -13.55 0.13 14.70
C VAL A 147 -12.82 0.71 15.92
N LYS A 148 -12.60 2.03 15.95
CA LYS A 148 -11.99 2.71 17.13
C LYS A 148 -12.84 2.55 18.40
N HIS A 149 -14.16 2.58 18.24
CA HIS A 149 -15.07 2.36 19.36
C HIS A 149 -15.00 0.91 19.89
N LEU A 150 -14.97 -0.07 18.99
CA LEU A 150 -14.82 -1.48 19.35
C LEU A 150 -13.46 -1.77 19.99
N ASP A 151 -12.37 -1.17 19.49
CA ASP A 151 -11.05 -1.27 20.12
C ASP A 151 -11.04 -0.75 21.56
N LYS A 152 -11.68 0.40 21.81
CA LYS A 152 -11.85 0.91 23.18
C LYS A 152 -12.58 -0.09 24.10
N ILE A 153 -13.64 -0.71 23.58
CA ILE A 153 -14.43 -1.67 24.35
C ILE A 153 -13.62 -2.94 24.62
N SER A 154 -12.86 -3.42 23.64
CA SER A 154 -12.05 -4.65 23.79
C SER A 154 -11.04 -4.57 24.95
N ARG A 155 -10.62 -3.38 25.32
CA ARG A 155 -9.70 -3.09 26.44
C ARG A 155 -10.39 -2.93 27.81
N ASP A 156 -11.71 -2.95 27.82
CA ASP A 156 -12.50 -2.76 29.05
C ASP A 156 -12.66 -4.10 29.79
N LYS A 157 -12.67 -4.05 31.12
CA LYS A 157 -12.87 -5.24 31.97
C LYS A 157 -14.20 -5.95 31.69
N TYR A 158 -15.23 -5.18 31.30
CA TYR A 158 -16.57 -5.68 30.99
C TYR A 158 -16.85 -5.71 29.48
N HIS A 159 -15.83 -5.94 28.66
CA HIS A 159 -15.92 -5.89 27.20
C HIS A 159 -16.98 -6.82 26.61
N ILE A 160 -17.17 -8.02 27.16
CA ILE A 160 -18.15 -8.99 26.67
C ILE A 160 -19.58 -8.47 26.79
N ASP A 161 -19.94 -7.92 27.94
CA ASP A 161 -21.31 -7.41 28.19
C ASP A 161 -21.57 -6.17 27.33
N LYS A 162 -20.56 -5.29 27.20
CA LYS A 162 -20.63 -4.11 26.32
C LYS A 162 -20.78 -4.50 24.85
N LEU A 163 -20.02 -5.47 24.37
CA LEU A 163 -20.16 -5.98 23.01
C LEU A 163 -21.53 -6.61 22.74
N ARG A 164 -22.05 -7.39 23.72
CA ARG A 164 -23.39 -7.98 23.62
C ARG A 164 -24.46 -6.90 23.53
N ALA A 165 -24.38 -5.85 24.34
CA ALA A 165 -25.28 -4.71 24.31
C ALA A 165 -25.27 -4.01 22.93
N ILE A 166 -24.09 -3.78 22.35
CA ILE A 166 -23.93 -3.16 21.03
C ILE A 166 -24.50 -4.05 19.91
N LEU A 167 -24.34 -5.36 19.99
CA LEU A 167 -24.89 -6.31 19.02
C LEU A 167 -26.43 -6.32 19.02
N GLN A 168 -27.05 -6.09 20.17
CA GLN A 168 -28.51 -6.10 20.34
C GLN A 168 -29.15 -4.74 20.07
N ALA A 169 -28.40 -3.64 20.20
CA ALA A 169 -28.93 -2.31 20.07
C ALA A 169 -29.12 -1.90 18.60
N GLY A 170 -30.38 -1.60 18.24
CA GLY A 170 -30.76 -1.22 16.86
C GLY A 170 -30.04 0.04 16.34
N GLU A 171 -29.62 0.93 17.23
CA GLU A 171 -28.87 2.15 16.89
C GLU A 171 -27.48 1.87 16.25
N TYR A 172 -26.90 0.68 16.46
CA TYR A 172 -25.62 0.27 15.87
C TYR A 172 -25.78 -0.40 14.50
N ARG A 173 -26.99 -0.59 14.00
CA ARG A 173 -27.23 -1.29 12.73
C ARG A 173 -26.47 -0.68 11.55
N ALA A 174 -26.51 0.64 11.40
CA ALA A 174 -25.77 1.36 10.36
C ALA A 174 -24.26 1.21 10.50
N LYS A 175 -23.74 1.21 11.73
CA LYS A 175 -22.31 1.03 12.03
C LYS A 175 -21.84 -0.39 11.69
N TRP A 176 -22.65 -1.41 12.00
CA TRP A 176 -22.38 -2.78 11.62
C TRP A 176 -22.44 -2.99 10.11
N ALA A 177 -23.38 -2.35 9.41
CA ALA A 177 -23.42 -2.39 7.94
C ALA A 177 -22.18 -1.75 7.31
N ALA A 178 -21.79 -0.57 7.78
CA ALA A 178 -20.57 0.11 7.34
C ALA A 178 -19.31 -0.73 7.59
N LEU A 179 -19.19 -1.35 8.75
CA LEU A 179 -18.09 -2.26 9.06
C LEU A 179 -18.10 -3.47 8.14
N GLY A 180 -19.27 -4.07 7.86
CA GLY A 180 -19.43 -5.16 6.90
C GLY A 180 -18.93 -4.77 5.51
N ASN A 181 -19.31 -3.59 5.02
CA ASN A 181 -18.84 -3.05 3.75
C ASN A 181 -17.31 -2.84 3.73
N LEU A 182 -16.73 -2.34 4.82
CA LEU A 182 -15.28 -2.19 4.95
C LEU A 182 -14.57 -3.56 4.90
N LEU A 183 -15.08 -4.55 5.62
CA LEU A 183 -14.51 -5.91 5.66
C LEU A 183 -14.76 -6.73 4.39
N SER A 184 -15.72 -6.33 3.53
CA SER A 184 -15.94 -6.95 2.24
C SER A 184 -15.00 -6.46 1.14
N ARG A 185 -14.15 -5.44 1.43
CA ARG A 185 -13.19 -4.92 0.46
C ARG A 185 -12.16 -5.99 0.07
N ARG A 186 -11.76 -6.01 -1.18
CA ARG A 186 -10.85 -7.01 -1.76
C ARG A 186 -9.53 -7.19 -1.01
N TRP A 187 -9.06 -6.19 -0.31
CA TRP A 187 -7.83 -6.30 0.46
C TRP A 187 -7.88 -7.47 1.47
N TRP A 188 -9.02 -7.70 2.08
CA TRP A 188 -9.21 -8.76 3.08
C TRP A 188 -9.26 -10.18 2.48
N SER A 189 -9.54 -10.31 1.18
CA SER A 189 -9.61 -11.60 0.48
C SER A 189 -8.28 -12.05 -0.14
N ARG A 190 -7.18 -11.31 0.12
CA ARG A 190 -5.83 -11.65 -0.40
C ARG A 190 -5.11 -12.73 0.40
N ILE A 191 -5.62 -13.07 1.56
CA ILE A 191 -4.99 -14.00 2.52
C ILE A 191 -5.37 -15.43 2.17
#